data_a45747dea3469a327132e974b725a511
#
_entry.id   a45747dea3469a327132e974b725a511
#
_cell.length_a   1.000
_cell.length_b   1.000
_cell.length_c   1.000
_cell.angle_alpha   90.00
_cell.angle_beta   90.00
_cell.angle_gamma   90.00
#
_symmetry.space_group_name_H-M   'P 1'
#
loop_
_entity.id
_entity.type
_entity.pdbx_description
1 polymer ?
#
loop_
_entity_poly.entity_id
_entity_poly.type
_entity_poly.pdbx_seq_one_letter_code
_entity_poly.pdbx_strand_id
1 'polypeptide(L)'
;MRQDPGWCGWHADHGSLTGLVAGMYTEGRGTEQPLPPEGSGGLHIRSRGGAVVRAVFPADSLVFQVGETAQILSGGLLEATPHCVLAPAAGGVGLCRNSFAVFMQPRWDEPMAPPPAFAQAVAVSGWQNGQDFGAFTVAKFSGYYGGKEGGEGAGGGGPRL
;
A
#
# COMPACT_ATOMS: atom_id res chain seq x y z
N MET A 1 -20.11 13.28 -4.98
CA MET A 1 -18.86 13.68 -4.32
C MET A 1 -17.73 13.32 -5.25
N ARG A 2 -16.96 14.27 -5.78
CA ARG A 2 -15.71 13.97 -6.49
C ARG A 2 -14.78 13.39 -5.41
N GLN A 3 -14.32 12.15 -5.58
CA GLN A 3 -13.21 11.64 -4.80
C GLN A 3 -12.00 12.51 -5.17
N ASP A 4 -11.42 13.20 -4.18
CA ASP A 4 -10.16 13.90 -4.37
C ASP A 4 -9.15 12.90 -4.97
N PRO A 5 -8.44 13.28 -6.03
CA PRO A 5 -7.47 12.39 -6.65
C PRO A 5 -6.37 12.10 -5.62
N GLY A 6 -6.45 10.95 -4.97
CA GLY A 6 -5.38 10.48 -4.10
C GLY A 6 -4.09 10.32 -4.90
N TRP A 7 -2.95 10.60 -4.30
CA TRP A 7 -1.65 10.32 -4.90
C TRP A 7 -1.41 8.81 -5.04
N CYS A 8 -2.04 8.00 -4.18
CA CYS A 8 -2.07 6.55 -4.28
C CYS A 8 -3.39 6.04 -3.69
N GLY A 9 -4.13 5.23 -4.45
CA GLY A 9 -5.41 4.67 -4.04
C GLY A 9 -5.28 3.64 -2.91
N TRP A 10 -6.42 3.25 -2.33
CA TRP A 10 -6.48 2.22 -1.29
C TRP A 10 -5.98 0.87 -1.81
N HIS A 11 -4.99 0.31 -1.12
CA HIS A 11 -4.41 -1.01 -1.38
C HIS A 11 -3.77 -1.58 -0.11
N ALA A 12 -3.39 -2.84 -0.16
CA ALA A 12 -2.47 -3.47 0.78
C ALA A 12 -1.24 -3.96 -0.01
N ASP A 13 -0.07 -3.89 0.60
CA ASP A 13 1.15 -4.41 -0.01
C ASP A 13 1.10 -5.93 -0.08
N HIS A 14 1.48 -6.52 -1.21
CA HIS A 14 1.45 -7.97 -1.39
C HIS A 14 2.64 -8.70 -0.77
N GLY A 15 3.74 -8.01 -0.45
CA GLY A 15 4.92 -8.57 0.21
C GLY A 15 4.70 -8.92 1.68
N SER A 16 5.78 -9.24 2.39
CA SER A 16 5.73 -9.56 3.82
C SER A 16 5.62 -8.31 4.68
N LEU A 17 6.55 -7.39 4.51
CA LEU A 17 6.60 -6.11 5.24
C LEU A 17 7.05 -5.01 4.30
N THR A 18 6.63 -3.80 4.57
CA THR A 18 7.18 -2.60 3.95
C THR A 18 7.78 -1.71 5.02
N GLY A 19 9.10 -1.53 4.97
CA GLY A 19 9.80 -0.55 5.80
C GLY A 19 9.72 0.82 5.15
N LEU A 20 9.29 1.83 5.88
CA LEU A 20 9.14 3.19 5.36
C LEU A 20 9.59 4.26 6.37
N VAL A 21 10.04 5.36 5.84
CA VAL A 21 10.34 6.58 6.59
C VAL A 21 9.25 7.63 6.37
N ALA A 22 9.24 8.68 7.18
CA ALA A 22 8.32 9.79 7.02
C ALA A 22 8.41 10.38 5.60
N GLY A 23 7.25 10.72 5.02
CA GLY A 23 7.21 11.36 3.71
C GLY A 23 7.85 12.75 3.77
N MET A 24 8.73 13.04 2.83
CA MET A 24 9.35 14.36 2.65
C MET A 24 8.52 15.17 1.67
N TYR A 25 8.22 16.40 2.03
CA TYR A 25 7.45 17.31 1.19
C TYR A 25 8.38 18.39 0.63
N THR A 26 8.25 18.66 -0.67
CA THR A 26 9.04 19.69 -1.36
C THR A 26 8.13 20.53 -2.25
N GLU A 27 8.44 21.79 -2.39
CA GLU A 27 7.73 22.72 -3.25
C GLU A 27 8.68 23.36 -4.28
N GLY A 28 8.16 23.62 -5.48
CA GLY A 28 8.89 24.28 -6.55
C GLY A 28 10.17 23.52 -6.94
N ARG A 29 11.34 24.15 -6.75
CA ARG A 29 12.66 23.59 -7.12
C ARG A 29 13.27 22.70 -6.04
N GLY A 30 12.47 22.08 -5.18
CA GLY A 30 12.97 21.16 -4.16
C GLY A 30 13.16 21.81 -2.79
N THR A 31 12.56 22.98 -2.53
CA THR A 31 12.55 23.58 -1.20
C THR A 31 11.75 22.67 -0.27
N GLU A 32 12.39 22.17 0.78
CA GLU A 32 11.73 21.34 1.79
C GLU A 32 10.62 22.12 2.49
N GLN A 33 9.46 21.49 2.64
CA GLN A 33 8.31 22.05 3.29
C GLN A 33 8.03 21.26 4.56
N PRO A 34 7.54 21.89 5.63
CA PRO A 34 7.04 21.19 6.79
C PRO A 34 5.87 20.28 6.38
N LEU A 35 5.59 19.28 7.21
CA LEU A 35 4.43 18.39 7.03
C LEU A 35 3.17 19.22 6.74
N PRO A 36 2.32 18.76 5.80
CA PRO A 36 1.05 19.43 5.54
C PRO A 36 0.28 19.63 6.85
N PRO A 37 -0.55 20.68 6.93
CA PRO A 37 -1.40 20.94 8.10
C PRO A 37 -2.18 19.68 8.50
N GLU A 38 -2.46 19.56 9.78
CA GLU A 38 -3.23 18.44 10.31
C GLU A 38 -4.57 18.28 9.57
N GLY A 39 -4.93 17.03 9.23
CA GLY A 39 -6.12 16.74 8.45
C GLY A 39 -5.96 16.87 6.93
N SER A 40 -4.83 17.33 6.42
CA SER A 40 -4.59 17.48 4.99
C SER A 40 -3.56 16.48 4.46
N GLY A 41 -3.98 15.59 3.57
CA GLY A 41 -3.09 14.70 2.81
C GLY A 41 -2.21 13.75 3.62
N GLY A 42 -1.34 13.03 2.92
CA GLY A 42 -0.39 12.10 3.48
C GLY A 42 -0.89 10.65 3.56
N LEU A 43 -0.15 9.83 4.29
CA LEU A 43 -0.47 8.42 4.46
C LEU A 43 -1.67 8.22 5.38
N HIS A 44 -2.66 7.48 4.94
CA HIS A 44 -3.83 7.07 5.70
C HIS A 44 -3.91 5.55 5.74
N ILE A 45 -4.25 5.02 6.90
CA ILE A 45 -4.42 3.59 7.12
C ILE A 45 -5.84 3.30 7.59
N ARG A 46 -6.31 2.09 7.31
CA ARG A 46 -7.56 1.58 7.87
C ARG A 46 -7.25 0.60 9.00
N SER A 47 -7.73 0.93 10.19
CA SER A 47 -7.59 0.04 11.35
C SER A 47 -8.46 -1.21 11.22
N ARG A 48 -8.21 -2.24 12.04
CA ARG A 48 -9.07 -3.43 12.13
C ARG A 48 -10.53 -3.12 12.43
N GLY A 49 -10.80 -2.07 13.18
CA GLY A 49 -12.16 -1.57 13.46
C GLY A 49 -12.79 -0.79 12.32
N GLY A 50 -12.12 -0.66 11.15
CA GLY A 50 -12.61 0.04 9.98
C GLY A 50 -12.39 1.56 9.99
N ALA A 51 -11.91 2.13 11.10
CA ALA A 51 -11.62 3.56 11.17
C ALA A 51 -10.43 3.93 10.27
N VAL A 52 -10.59 5.03 9.53
CA VAL A 52 -9.51 5.60 8.73
C VAL A 52 -8.80 6.65 9.57
N VAL A 53 -7.49 6.48 9.72
CA VAL A 53 -6.64 7.39 10.47
C VAL A 53 -5.43 7.82 9.64
N ARG A 54 -5.00 9.06 9.83
CA ARG A 54 -3.76 9.54 9.25
C ARG A 54 -2.58 8.94 10.03
N ALA A 55 -1.65 8.31 9.33
CA ALA A 55 -0.42 7.80 9.93
C ALA A 55 0.60 8.94 10.05
N VAL A 56 0.89 9.32 11.29
CA VAL A 56 1.90 10.34 11.63
C VAL A 56 2.93 9.69 12.54
N PHE A 57 4.18 9.82 12.20
CA PHE A 57 5.30 9.32 13.00
C PHE A 57 6.49 10.26 12.89
N PRO A 58 7.41 10.27 13.86
CA PRO A 58 8.59 11.13 13.86
C PRO A 58 9.45 10.94 12.62
N ALA A 59 10.08 12.02 12.15
CA ALA A 59 10.89 12.00 10.92
C ALA A 59 12.11 11.06 11.00
N ASP A 60 12.61 10.81 12.21
CA ASP A 60 13.73 9.93 12.52
C ASP A 60 13.30 8.46 12.78
N SER A 61 12.05 8.13 12.55
CA SER A 61 11.50 6.80 12.80
C SER A 61 11.51 5.94 11.55
N LEU A 62 11.78 4.65 11.74
CA LEU A 62 11.53 3.61 10.77
C LEU A 62 10.23 2.88 11.14
N VAL A 63 9.29 2.85 10.23
CA VAL A 63 7.97 2.22 10.44
C VAL A 63 7.84 1.01 9.55
N PHE A 64 7.22 -0.04 10.07
CA PHE A 64 6.95 -1.25 9.31
C PHE A 64 5.44 -1.45 9.14
N GLN A 65 5.05 -1.76 7.92
CA GLN A 65 3.68 -2.03 7.52
C GLN A 65 3.56 -3.49 7.12
N VAL A 66 2.57 -4.18 7.70
CA VAL A 66 2.31 -5.60 7.40
C VAL A 66 1.68 -5.72 6.01
N GLY A 67 2.21 -6.63 5.20
CA GLY A 67 1.68 -6.97 3.89
C GLY A 67 0.91 -8.29 3.85
N GLU A 68 0.29 -8.59 2.72
CA GLU A 68 -0.58 -9.76 2.53
C GLU A 68 0.15 -11.10 2.67
N THR A 69 1.43 -11.16 2.28
CA THR A 69 2.25 -12.37 2.49
C THR A 69 2.41 -12.69 3.98
N ALA A 70 2.67 -11.69 4.82
CA ALA A 70 2.75 -11.92 6.26
C ALA A 70 1.40 -12.32 6.84
N GLN A 71 0.29 -11.78 6.32
CA GLN A 71 -1.06 -12.22 6.69
C GLN A 71 -1.27 -13.70 6.35
N ILE A 72 -0.90 -14.13 5.15
CA ILE A 72 -1.04 -15.53 4.72
C ILE A 72 -0.18 -16.44 5.60
N LEU A 73 1.12 -16.16 5.70
CA LEU A 73 2.08 -17.00 6.42
C LEU A 73 1.82 -17.07 7.93
N SER A 74 1.20 -16.04 8.51
CA SER A 74 0.78 -16.06 9.92
C SER A 74 -0.58 -16.73 10.16
N GLY A 75 -1.27 -17.15 9.10
CA GLY A 75 -2.64 -17.68 9.23
C GLY A 75 -3.65 -16.63 9.66
N GLY A 76 -3.43 -15.36 9.31
CA GLY A 76 -4.31 -14.25 9.66
C GLY A 76 -4.10 -13.66 11.06
N LEU A 77 -3.09 -14.12 11.81
CA LEU A 77 -2.74 -13.49 13.09
C LEU A 77 -2.24 -12.06 12.91
N LEU A 78 -1.47 -11.84 11.83
CA LEU A 78 -1.15 -10.52 11.33
C LEU A 78 -2.13 -10.17 10.22
N GLU A 79 -2.56 -8.92 10.15
CA GLU A 79 -3.40 -8.44 9.06
C GLU A 79 -2.62 -7.44 8.21
N ALA A 80 -2.70 -7.60 6.89
CA ALA A 80 -2.21 -6.60 5.97
C ALA A 80 -2.90 -5.26 6.23
N THR A 81 -2.13 -4.19 6.20
CA THR A 81 -2.63 -2.85 6.53
C THR A 81 -3.13 -2.14 5.27
N PRO A 82 -4.45 -2.02 5.05
CA PRO A 82 -4.96 -1.23 3.94
C PRO A 82 -4.58 0.24 4.13
N HIS A 83 -4.04 0.84 3.08
CA HIS A 83 -3.56 2.22 3.14
C HIS A 83 -3.73 2.96 1.82
N CYS A 84 -3.68 4.27 1.89
CA CYS A 84 -3.68 5.16 0.72
C CYS A 84 -2.85 6.41 1.01
N VAL A 85 -2.51 7.15 -0.03
CA VAL A 85 -1.87 8.46 0.10
C VAL A 85 -2.77 9.51 -0.51
N LEU A 86 -3.23 10.44 0.30
CA LEU A 86 -4.09 11.54 -0.14
C LEU A 86 -3.25 12.79 -0.43
N ALA A 87 -3.66 13.52 -1.48
CA ALA A 87 -3.13 14.85 -1.71
C ALA A 87 -3.68 15.85 -0.68
N PRO A 88 -2.95 16.90 -0.32
CA PRO A 88 -3.48 17.97 0.53
C PRO A 88 -4.71 18.65 -0.11
N ALA A 89 -5.75 18.91 0.70
CA ALA A 89 -7.02 19.46 0.23
C ALA A 89 -6.94 20.91 -0.26
N ALA A 90 -6.00 21.70 0.25
CA ALA A 90 -5.83 23.10 -0.15
C ALA A 90 -4.35 23.46 -0.26
N GLY A 91 -3.98 24.20 -1.29
CA GLY A 91 -2.62 24.74 -1.44
C GLY A 91 -1.56 23.78 -1.95
N GLY A 92 -1.94 22.57 -2.37
CA GLY A 92 -0.99 21.56 -2.86
C GLY A 92 -0.50 21.77 -4.31
N VAL A 93 -0.78 22.90 -4.92
CA VAL A 93 -0.28 23.22 -6.27
C VAL A 93 1.24 23.38 -6.20
N GLY A 94 1.96 22.48 -6.88
CA GLY A 94 3.43 22.48 -6.86
C GLY A 94 4.05 21.73 -5.67
N LEU A 95 3.25 21.19 -4.75
CA LEU A 95 3.74 20.35 -3.67
C LEU A 95 3.99 18.93 -4.16
N CYS A 96 5.19 18.42 -3.92
CA CYS A 96 5.58 17.05 -4.18
C CYS A 96 5.74 16.30 -2.85
N ARG A 97 5.43 15.01 -2.84
CA ARG A 97 5.73 14.11 -1.73
C ARG A 97 6.68 13.02 -2.20
N ASN A 98 7.83 12.98 -1.57
CA ASN A 98 8.81 11.93 -1.77
C ASN A 98 8.73 10.93 -0.62
N SER A 99 8.83 9.65 -0.92
CA SER A 99 8.87 8.60 0.09
C SER A 99 9.95 7.59 -0.25
N PHE A 100 10.58 7.07 0.79
CA PHE A 100 11.48 5.95 0.68
C PHE A 100 10.83 4.75 1.34
N ALA A 101 10.66 3.67 0.56
CA ALA A 101 10.06 2.43 1.03
C ALA A 101 10.91 1.23 0.59
N VAL A 102 11.08 0.27 1.47
CA VAL A 102 11.75 -1.01 1.20
C VAL A 102 10.73 -2.13 1.34
N PHE A 103 10.46 -2.81 0.24
CA PHE A 103 9.55 -3.95 0.20
C PHE A 103 10.32 -5.22 0.53
N MET A 104 10.01 -5.85 1.65
CA MET A 104 10.56 -7.12 2.06
C MET A 104 9.65 -8.23 1.56
N GLN A 105 10.21 -9.09 0.72
CA GLN A 105 9.48 -10.15 0.03
C GLN A 105 10.13 -11.49 0.29
N PRO A 106 9.39 -12.62 0.27
CA PRO A 106 9.97 -13.95 0.24
C PRO A 106 10.77 -14.18 -1.05
N ARG A 107 11.44 -15.31 -1.09
CA ARG A 107 11.96 -15.82 -2.36
C ARG A 107 10.81 -16.10 -3.33
N TRP A 108 11.09 -15.99 -4.62
CA TRP A 108 10.08 -16.19 -5.65
C TRP A 108 9.38 -17.56 -5.58
N ASP A 109 10.15 -18.59 -5.22
CA ASP A 109 9.74 -19.99 -5.08
C ASP A 109 9.30 -20.37 -3.63
N GLU A 110 9.15 -19.40 -2.74
CA GLU A 110 8.76 -19.64 -1.35
C GLU A 110 7.30 -20.10 -1.27
N PRO A 111 7.02 -21.28 -0.66
CA PRO A 111 5.66 -21.74 -0.49
C PRO A 111 4.84 -20.79 0.39
N MET A 112 3.69 -20.37 -0.12
CA MET A 112 2.75 -19.49 0.58
C MET A 112 1.73 -20.33 1.37
N ALA A 113 2.21 -21.03 2.41
CA ALA A 113 1.40 -21.95 3.21
C ALA A 113 1.18 -21.39 4.62
N PRO A 114 -0.07 -21.09 5.02
CA PRO A 114 -0.39 -20.76 6.40
C PRO A 114 -0.24 -22.00 7.31
N PRO A 115 -0.05 -21.82 8.63
CA PRO A 115 -0.08 -22.93 9.56
C PRO A 115 -1.39 -23.72 9.42
N PRO A 116 -1.37 -25.07 9.39
CA PRO A 116 -2.54 -25.90 9.07
C PRO A 116 -3.77 -25.60 9.93
N ALA A 117 -3.59 -25.23 11.20
CA ALA A 117 -4.66 -24.88 12.11
C ALA A 117 -5.46 -23.62 11.71
N PHE A 118 -4.89 -22.77 10.86
CA PHE A 118 -5.45 -21.46 10.47
C PHE A 118 -5.68 -21.33 8.96
N ALA A 119 -5.39 -22.37 8.17
CA ALA A 119 -5.43 -22.30 6.71
C ALA A 119 -6.80 -21.87 6.14
N GLN A 120 -7.89 -22.18 6.82
CA GLN A 120 -9.26 -21.82 6.40
C GLN A 120 -9.67 -20.39 6.77
N ALA A 121 -8.92 -19.71 7.63
CA ALA A 121 -9.25 -18.37 8.13
C ALA A 121 -8.64 -17.25 7.28
N VAL A 122 -7.71 -17.59 6.35
CA VAL A 122 -7.00 -16.61 5.56
C VAL A 122 -7.78 -16.24 4.30
N ALA A 123 -8.27 -15.01 4.24
CA ALA A 123 -8.93 -14.45 3.06
C ALA A 123 -8.07 -13.32 2.48
N VAL A 124 -7.26 -13.65 1.47
CA VAL A 124 -6.47 -12.68 0.72
C VAL A 124 -6.79 -12.82 -0.77
N SER A 125 -7.17 -11.72 -1.39
CA SER A 125 -7.52 -11.70 -2.82
C SER A 125 -6.33 -12.12 -3.69
N GLY A 126 -6.55 -13.03 -4.62
CA GLY A 126 -5.53 -13.56 -5.52
C GLY A 126 -4.69 -14.69 -4.94
N TRP A 127 -4.82 -15.01 -3.65
CA TRP A 127 -4.14 -16.15 -3.06
C TRP A 127 -4.99 -17.43 -3.09
N GLN A 128 -4.33 -18.54 -3.35
CA GLN A 128 -4.89 -19.88 -3.28
C GLN A 128 -3.89 -20.80 -2.57
N ASN A 129 -4.40 -21.71 -1.76
CA ASN A 129 -3.55 -22.67 -1.06
C ASN A 129 -2.74 -23.52 -2.06
N GLY A 130 -1.45 -23.69 -1.76
CA GLY A 130 -0.51 -24.41 -2.63
C GLY A 130 0.25 -23.54 -3.63
N GLN A 131 -0.02 -22.25 -3.70
CA GLN A 131 0.81 -21.32 -4.47
C GLN A 131 2.12 -21.02 -3.75
N ASP A 132 3.16 -20.74 -4.52
CA ASP A 132 4.35 -20.02 -4.08
C ASP A 132 4.16 -18.49 -4.18
N PHE A 133 5.14 -17.74 -3.70
CA PHE A 133 5.09 -16.26 -3.74
C PHE A 133 5.05 -15.73 -5.18
N GLY A 134 5.73 -16.38 -6.13
CA GLY A 134 5.72 -16.00 -7.54
C GLY A 134 4.35 -16.11 -8.16
N ALA A 135 3.68 -17.26 -7.99
CA ALA A 135 2.33 -17.48 -8.50
C ALA A 135 1.32 -16.51 -7.86
N PHE A 136 1.43 -16.26 -6.55
CA PHE A 136 0.62 -15.25 -5.86
C PHE A 136 0.85 -13.85 -6.43
N THR A 137 2.11 -13.45 -6.63
CA THR A 137 2.46 -12.15 -7.22
C THR A 137 1.86 -11.98 -8.62
N VAL A 138 1.99 -13.00 -9.48
CA VAL A 138 1.40 -12.97 -10.82
C VAL A 138 -0.12 -12.82 -10.75
N ALA A 139 -0.79 -13.57 -9.88
CA ALA A 139 -2.25 -13.48 -9.70
C ALA A 139 -2.69 -12.09 -9.25
N LYS A 140 -1.97 -11.46 -8.32
CA LYS A 140 -2.24 -10.08 -7.85
C LYS A 140 -2.13 -9.08 -9.00
N PHE A 141 -1.04 -9.09 -9.75
CA PHE A 141 -0.83 -8.13 -10.83
C PHE A 141 -1.74 -8.36 -12.03
N SER A 142 -2.08 -9.60 -12.36
CA SER A 142 -3.07 -9.90 -13.41
C SER A 142 -4.44 -9.29 -13.10
N GLY A 143 -4.86 -9.28 -11.84
CA GLY A 143 -6.09 -8.62 -11.40
C GLY A 143 -6.07 -7.10 -11.57
N TYR A 144 -4.89 -6.46 -11.48
CA TYR A 144 -4.76 -5.02 -11.69
C TYR A 144 -4.75 -4.63 -13.18
N TYR A 145 -4.22 -5.48 -14.05
CA TYR A 145 -4.05 -5.18 -15.48
C TYR A 145 -5.11 -5.84 -16.38
N GLY A 146 -5.73 -6.94 -15.95
CA GLY A 146 -6.74 -7.67 -16.71
C GLY A 146 -8.14 -7.04 -16.74
N GLY A 147 -8.39 -5.98 -15.98
CA GLY A 147 -9.68 -5.28 -15.90
C GLY A 147 -9.90 -4.20 -16.98
N LYS A 148 -9.03 -4.06 -18.00
CA LYS A 148 -9.08 -2.98 -18.99
C LYS A 148 -9.35 -3.42 -20.43
N GLU A 149 -9.92 -4.58 -20.67
CA GLU A 149 -10.51 -4.88 -21.98
C GLU A 149 -12.02 -4.61 -21.94
N GLY A 150 -12.42 -3.38 -22.20
CA GLY A 150 -13.83 -3.00 -22.39
C GLY A 150 -14.23 -1.67 -21.77
N GLY A 151 -13.62 -0.56 -22.20
CA GLY A 151 -14.07 0.77 -21.79
C GLY A 151 -13.14 1.86 -22.29
N GLU A 152 -13.56 2.58 -23.30
CA GLU A 152 -12.87 3.73 -23.88
C GLU A 152 -12.59 4.83 -22.84
N GLY A 153 -11.38 5.30 -22.81
CA GLY A 153 -11.00 6.68 -22.57
C GLY A 153 -11.11 7.23 -21.15
N ALA A 154 -10.04 7.09 -20.34
CA ALA A 154 -9.60 8.17 -19.46
C ALA A 154 -8.17 7.89 -18.98
N GLY A 155 -7.26 8.80 -19.27
CA GLY A 155 -5.85 8.70 -18.91
C GLY A 155 -5.60 8.64 -17.40
N GLY A 156 -4.82 7.67 -16.99
CA GLY A 156 -4.34 7.52 -15.63
C GLY A 156 -2.95 6.90 -15.68
N GLY A 157 -1.91 7.70 -15.40
CA GLY A 157 -0.54 7.25 -15.38
C GLY A 157 -0.34 6.11 -14.38
N GLY A 158 0.07 4.96 -14.89
CA GLY A 158 0.62 3.89 -14.07
C GLY A 158 1.99 4.27 -13.53
N PRO A 159 2.47 3.66 -12.43
CA PRO A 159 3.79 3.91 -11.93
C PRO A 159 4.82 3.49 -12.98
N ARG A 160 5.63 4.45 -13.43
CA ARG A 160 6.88 4.12 -14.14
C ARG A 160 7.88 3.69 -13.07
N LEU A 161 8.50 2.56 -13.32
CA LEU A 161 9.67 2.09 -12.58
C LEU A 161 10.81 3.11 -12.65
#